data_35581ef87a0dc6843479440b3eeaa542
#
_entry.id   35581ef87a0dc6843479440b3eeaa542
#
_cell.length_a   1.000
_cell.length_b   1.000
_cell.length_c   1.000
_cell.angle_alpha   90.00
_cell.angle_beta   90.00
_cell.angle_gamma   90.00
#
_symmetry.space_group_name_H-M   'P 1'
#
loop_
_entity.id
_entity.type
_entity.pdbx_description
1 polymer ?
#
loop_
_entity_poly.entity_id
_entity_poly.type
_entity_poly.pdbx_seq_one_letter_code
_entity_poly.pdbx_strand_id
1 'polypeptide(L)'
;MHSTYSRSHSRKSRLFPRPPRKLRLTLLGGVIAFGASLPLIAGALATYGEGAGAVAQDPSAPASDVARLEPGEDRPGGGATSRGSTSTANAFSLSSGNLDFKRELDFKIGNAIFRKVWVSAPSSTDASDGLGPLFNARACQNCHLKDGRGHPPFSSDVADDSGAMLVRLSVPPASDDEKKKIAAHRLNALPDHTYGGQLQDRSIQGVAAEGNLKIEYKESEVKLSDGEIVSLRVPTYSLADLAYGPISPDIMFSARVAPQMIGLGLLEVVPEEQILANADPDDADMDGISGKPNRVWSREDEKAMLGRFGWKAGVPSIAQQTAEAAAGDIGLSTVMIPQGAGDCTEKQKACFEAPNGNSPKYQDVELGDELFKLVTFYAQNLAVPARRNPDDPKVLKGKAIFHAIGCASCHRPRFVTGKVPGQPHLSHQLIWPYTDLLLHDMGEGLSDGRPEGEAAASEWRTPPLWGIGLTKTVSGHTLFLHDGRARNLTEAILWHGGEGQPARDKFAGLSKADRDALLAFVNSL
;
A
#
# COMPACT_ATOMS: atom_id res chain seq x y z
N MET A 1 34.07 8.83 -61.24
CA MET A 1 33.32 7.91 -62.12
C MET A 1 31.86 8.08 -61.84
N HIS A 2 31.16 8.55 -62.85
CA HIS A 2 29.72 8.84 -62.90
C HIS A 2 28.88 7.58 -62.76
N SER A 3 27.70 7.66 -62.12
CA SER A 3 26.46 7.29 -62.82
C SER A 3 25.23 7.77 -62.02
N THR A 4 24.57 8.71 -62.62
CA THR A 4 23.20 9.17 -62.44
C THR A 4 22.21 8.14 -62.98
N TYR A 5 21.07 7.91 -62.28
CA TYR A 5 19.82 7.52 -62.96
C TYR A 5 18.61 8.20 -62.29
N SER A 6 17.95 8.99 -63.13
CA SER A 6 16.67 9.67 -62.90
C SER A 6 15.56 8.90 -63.61
N ARG A 7 14.34 9.04 -63.10
CA ARG A 7 12.99 8.97 -63.70
C ARG A 7 12.03 8.19 -62.85
N SER A 8 10.76 8.46 -62.77
CA SER A 8 9.83 9.53 -63.19
C SER A 8 8.44 9.21 -62.58
N HIS A 9 7.71 10.26 -62.33
CA HIS A 9 6.24 10.40 -62.14
C HIS A 9 5.31 9.20 -62.30
N SER A 10 4.37 9.05 -61.32
CA SER A 10 2.96 8.87 -61.68
C SER A 10 2.04 9.31 -60.55
N ARG A 11 1.31 10.40 -60.79
CA ARG A 11 0.10 10.81 -60.05
C ARG A 11 -1.04 9.84 -60.38
N LYS A 12 -1.74 9.31 -59.36
CA LYS A 12 -3.13 8.87 -59.51
C LYS A 12 -3.95 9.35 -58.33
N SER A 13 -4.79 10.33 -58.61
CA SER A 13 -5.94 10.79 -57.84
C SER A 13 -7.03 9.71 -57.81
N ARG A 14 -7.61 9.42 -56.63
CA ARG A 14 -8.95 8.87 -56.50
C ARG A 14 -9.57 9.28 -55.15
N LEU A 15 -10.51 10.22 -55.26
CA LEU A 15 -11.94 10.17 -55.02
C LEU A 15 -12.39 9.59 -53.67
N PHE A 16 -12.86 10.50 -52.82
CA PHE A 16 -13.68 10.23 -51.62
C PHE A 16 -15.10 9.83 -52.02
N PRO A 17 -15.75 8.88 -51.34
CA PRO A 17 -17.19 8.71 -51.39
C PRO A 17 -17.90 9.45 -50.23
N ARG A 18 -19.05 10.06 -50.56
CA ARG A 18 -19.98 10.82 -49.71
C ARG A 18 -20.83 9.88 -48.82
N PRO A 19 -21.31 10.36 -47.67
CA PRO A 19 -22.18 9.58 -46.77
C PRO A 19 -23.63 9.55 -47.27
N PRO A 20 -24.44 8.53 -46.92
CA PRO A 20 -25.83 8.41 -47.30
C PRO A 20 -26.81 9.20 -46.40
N ARG A 21 -27.88 9.60 -47.06
CA ARG A 21 -29.01 10.46 -46.60
C ARG A 21 -29.84 9.82 -45.49
N LYS A 22 -30.29 10.66 -44.57
CA LYS A 22 -31.30 10.39 -43.55
C LYS A 22 -32.66 10.06 -44.21
N LEU A 23 -33.28 8.95 -43.81
CA LEU A 23 -34.66 8.62 -44.10
C LEU A 23 -35.55 9.08 -42.93
N ARG A 24 -36.48 9.99 -43.22
CA ARG A 24 -37.58 10.37 -42.31
C ARG A 24 -38.70 9.35 -42.49
N LEU A 25 -39.17 8.77 -41.40
CA LEU A 25 -40.43 8.01 -41.40
C LEU A 25 -41.45 8.77 -40.57
N THR A 26 -42.56 9.03 -41.24
CA THR A 26 -43.73 9.77 -40.77
C THR A 26 -44.65 8.85 -39.96
N LEU A 27 -45.15 9.35 -38.84
CA LEU A 27 -46.20 8.73 -38.06
C LEU A 27 -47.54 8.79 -38.80
N LEU A 28 -48.26 7.69 -38.82
CA LEU A 28 -49.71 7.67 -39.01
C LEU A 28 -50.37 6.92 -37.84
N GLY A 29 -51.30 7.59 -37.21
CA GLY A 29 -52.09 7.06 -36.12
C GLY A 29 -53.16 6.07 -36.56
N GLY A 30 -53.53 5.16 -35.70
CA GLY A 30 -54.66 4.28 -35.82
C GLY A 30 -55.14 3.88 -34.43
N VAL A 31 -56.24 4.48 -34.00
CA VAL A 31 -57.01 4.11 -32.82
C VAL A 31 -57.92 2.94 -33.18
N ILE A 32 -57.77 1.81 -32.52
CA ILE A 32 -58.78 0.76 -32.47
C ILE A 32 -58.99 0.34 -31.01
N ALA A 33 -60.17 0.66 -30.49
CA ALA A 33 -60.68 0.15 -29.22
C ALA A 33 -61.35 -1.20 -29.45
N PHE A 34 -60.94 -2.21 -28.69
CA PHE A 34 -61.74 -3.41 -28.44
C PHE A 34 -61.60 -3.79 -26.97
N GLY A 35 -62.73 -3.72 -26.30
CA GLY A 35 -62.94 -4.26 -24.98
C GLY A 35 -63.15 -5.77 -25.01
N ALA A 36 -62.60 -6.49 -24.02
CA ALA A 36 -63.25 -7.71 -23.48
C ALA A 36 -62.43 -8.21 -22.26
N SER A 37 -63.08 -8.26 -21.11
CA SER A 37 -63.11 -9.35 -20.13
C SER A 37 -61.80 -9.83 -19.49
N LEU A 38 -61.59 -9.46 -18.23
CA LEU A 38 -60.73 -10.11 -17.26
C LEU A 38 -61.15 -11.56 -16.97
N PRO A 39 -60.17 -12.43 -16.68
CA PRO A 39 -60.25 -13.27 -15.49
C PRO A 39 -59.18 -12.87 -14.47
N LEU A 40 -59.62 -12.73 -13.22
CA LEU A 40 -58.75 -12.64 -12.03
C LEU A 40 -57.91 -13.91 -11.94
N ILE A 41 -56.60 -13.75 -12.19
CA ILE A 41 -55.59 -14.70 -11.71
C ILE A 41 -54.91 -14.00 -10.54
N ALA A 42 -55.18 -14.51 -9.34
CA ALA A 42 -54.44 -14.18 -8.13
C ALA A 42 -52.98 -14.65 -8.32
N GLY A 43 -52.15 -13.78 -8.89
CA GLY A 43 -50.73 -13.94 -8.94
C GLY A 43 -50.15 -13.49 -7.60
N ALA A 44 -49.56 -14.39 -6.88
CA ALA A 44 -48.77 -14.11 -5.69
C ALA A 44 -47.78 -13.00 -6.01
N LEU A 45 -47.94 -11.82 -5.41
CA LEU A 45 -46.91 -10.82 -5.25
C LEU A 45 -45.81 -11.50 -4.40
N ALA A 46 -44.80 -12.03 -5.08
CA ALA A 46 -43.51 -12.25 -4.43
C ALA A 46 -43.03 -10.86 -4.03
N THR A 47 -43.29 -10.49 -2.79
CA THR A 47 -42.55 -9.43 -2.12
C THR A 47 -41.11 -9.85 -2.19
N TYR A 48 -40.32 -9.18 -3.05
CA TYR A 48 -38.89 -9.12 -2.88
C TYR A 48 -38.69 -8.53 -1.49
N GLY A 49 -38.39 -9.39 -0.53
CA GLY A 49 -37.99 -9.00 0.80
C GLY A 49 -36.81 -8.04 0.61
N GLU A 50 -37.02 -6.81 1.05
CA GLU A 50 -35.91 -5.91 1.36
C GLU A 50 -34.90 -6.76 2.15
N GLY A 51 -33.73 -6.95 1.55
CA GLY A 51 -32.67 -7.70 2.18
C GLY A 51 -32.50 -7.17 3.59
N ALA A 52 -32.61 -8.04 4.56
CA ALA A 52 -32.43 -7.75 5.97
C ALA A 52 -31.24 -6.80 6.08
N GLY A 53 -31.49 -5.55 6.45
CA GLY A 53 -30.46 -4.58 6.71
C GLY A 53 -29.47 -5.26 7.63
N ALA A 54 -28.23 -5.43 7.17
CA ALA A 54 -27.16 -5.88 8.01
C ALA A 54 -27.17 -4.91 9.19
N VAL A 55 -27.62 -5.38 10.35
CA VAL A 55 -27.49 -4.64 11.60
C VAL A 55 -26.03 -4.30 11.67
N ALA A 56 -25.71 -3.01 11.66
CA ALA A 56 -24.35 -2.54 11.82
C ALA A 56 -23.86 -3.13 13.15
N GLN A 57 -23.13 -4.22 13.08
CA GLN A 57 -22.53 -4.82 14.27
C GLN A 57 -21.49 -3.81 14.72
N ASP A 58 -21.54 -3.42 15.97
CA ASP A 58 -20.53 -2.61 16.61
C ASP A 58 -19.17 -3.26 16.34
N PRO A 59 -18.26 -2.62 15.59
CA PRO A 59 -16.97 -3.20 15.27
C PRO A 59 -16.09 -3.42 16.50
N SER A 60 -16.40 -2.77 17.63
CA SER A 60 -15.73 -2.95 18.93
C SER A 60 -16.34 -4.09 19.77
N ALA A 61 -17.53 -4.60 19.40
CA ALA A 61 -18.14 -5.69 20.15
C ALA A 61 -17.26 -6.95 20.08
N PRO A 62 -16.91 -7.57 21.22
CA PRO A 62 -16.18 -8.83 21.21
C PRO A 62 -16.98 -9.87 20.42
N ALA A 63 -16.29 -10.63 19.58
CA ALA A 63 -16.91 -11.73 18.85
C ALA A 63 -17.55 -12.69 19.86
N SER A 64 -18.83 -12.94 19.74
CA SER A 64 -19.60 -13.76 20.68
C SER A 64 -19.15 -15.24 20.72
N ASP A 65 -18.38 -15.68 19.71
CA ASP A 65 -17.76 -17.01 19.65
C ASP A 65 -16.53 -17.00 18.73
N VAL A 66 -15.38 -16.62 19.27
CA VAL A 66 -14.09 -16.56 18.55
C VAL A 66 -13.61 -17.92 18.02
N ALA A 67 -14.20 -19.04 18.47
CA ALA A 67 -13.87 -20.38 17.98
C ALA A 67 -14.65 -20.79 16.72
N ARG A 68 -15.43 -19.88 16.13
CA ARG A 68 -16.21 -20.12 14.92
C ARG A 68 -15.83 -19.15 13.80
N LEU A 69 -16.10 -19.57 12.56
CA LEU A 69 -16.08 -18.69 11.42
C LEU A 69 -17.26 -17.71 11.52
N GLU A 70 -16.98 -16.43 11.52
CA GLU A 70 -18.01 -15.39 11.52
C GLU A 70 -18.53 -15.12 10.10
N PRO A 71 -19.80 -14.67 9.96
CA PRO A 71 -20.36 -14.35 8.64
C PRO A 71 -19.52 -13.32 7.89
N GLY A 72 -19.07 -13.67 6.68
CA GLY A 72 -18.26 -12.80 5.82
C GLY A 72 -16.75 -12.81 6.10
N GLU A 73 -16.30 -13.50 7.14
CA GLU A 73 -14.86 -13.59 7.48
C GLU A 73 -14.04 -14.37 6.44
N ASP A 74 -14.66 -15.28 5.70
CA ASP A 74 -14.08 -15.99 4.54
C ASP A 74 -13.76 -15.07 3.36
N ARG A 75 -14.42 -13.89 3.33
CA ARG A 75 -14.29 -12.86 2.30
C ARG A 75 -13.77 -11.56 2.89
N PRO A 76 -12.49 -11.45 3.20
CA PRO A 76 -11.96 -10.36 4.04
C PRO A 76 -12.07 -8.96 3.43
N GLY A 77 -12.26 -8.83 2.13
CA GLY A 77 -12.59 -7.58 1.44
C GLY A 77 -14.09 -7.36 1.23
N GLY A 78 -14.98 -8.14 1.87
CA GLY A 78 -16.42 -8.08 1.60
C GLY A 78 -16.74 -8.35 0.13
N GLY A 79 -17.59 -7.52 -0.49
CA GLY A 79 -17.90 -7.59 -1.92
C GLY A 79 -16.69 -7.35 -2.84
N ALA A 80 -15.68 -6.62 -2.35
CA ALA A 80 -14.44 -6.34 -3.06
C ALA A 80 -13.42 -7.49 -3.01
N THR A 81 -13.70 -8.58 -2.26
CA THR A 81 -12.83 -9.77 -2.25
C THR A 81 -12.66 -10.30 -3.68
N SER A 82 -11.44 -10.71 -4.04
CA SER A 82 -11.14 -11.17 -5.40
C SER A 82 -12.01 -12.37 -5.80
N ARG A 83 -12.37 -12.44 -7.08
CA ARG A 83 -13.04 -13.60 -7.68
C ARG A 83 -12.06 -14.65 -8.19
N GLY A 84 -10.78 -14.32 -8.24
CA GLY A 84 -9.73 -15.18 -8.76
C GLY A 84 -9.18 -16.15 -7.74
N SER A 85 -8.34 -17.08 -8.23
CA SER A 85 -7.67 -18.07 -7.37
C SER A 85 -6.62 -17.41 -6.47
N THR A 86 -6.62 -17.78 -5.19
CA THR A 86 -5.61 -17.40 -4.20
C THR A 86 -4.35 -18.27 -4.25
N SER A 87 -4.31 -19.30 -5.11
CA SER A 87 -3.16 -20.22 -5.20
C SER A 87 -2.09 -19.83 -6.22
N THR A 88 -2.24 -18.66 -6.86
CA THR A 88 -1.32 -18.20 -7.91
C THR A 88 -0.44 -17.06 -7.44
N ALA A 89 0.71 -16.89 -8.08
CA ALA A 89 1.62 -15.78 -7.84
C ALA A 89 1.01 -14.40 -8.19
N ASN A 90 -0.14 -14.34 -8.86
CA ASN A 90 -0.85 -13.10 -9.20
C ASN A 90 -2.07 -12.87 -8.29
N ALA A 91 -2.16 -13.56 -7.15
CA ALA A 91 -3.31 -13.44 -6.24
C ALA A 91 -3.54 -12.01 -5.74
N PHE A 92 -2.48 -11.19 -5.66
CA PHE A 92 -2.57 -9.79 -5.21
C PHE A 92 -2.81 -8.79 -6.36
N SER A 93 -2.63 -9.19 -7.62
CA SER A 93 -2.80 -8.32 -8.80
C SER A 93 -4.22 -8.35 -9.39
N LEU A 94 -5.19 -8.86 -8.66
CA LEU A 94 -6.58 -8.98 -9.11
C LEU A 94 -7.36 -7.72 -8.73
N SER A 95 -8.29 -7.33 -9.63
CA SER A 95 -9.22 -6.22 -9.37
C SER A 95 -10.26 -6.59 -8.33
N SER A 96 -10.77 -5.57 -7.63
CA SER A 96 -11.92 -5.68 -6.73
C SER A 96 -13.06 -6.48 -7.35
N GLY A 97 -13.55 -7.51 -6.62
CA GLY A 97 -14.55 -8.47 -7.15
C GLY A 97 -15.90 -7.86 -7.54
N ASN A 98 -16.20 -6.66 -7.08
CA ASN A 98 -17.44 -5.93 -7.35
C ASN A 98 -17.25 -4.71 -8.26
N LEU A 99 -16.11 -4.58 -8.95
CA LEU A 99 -15.95 -3.56 -10.00
C LEU A 99 -16.87 -3.87 -11.19
N ASP A 100 -17.43 -2.82 -11.78
CA ASP A 100 -18.13 -2.91 -13.05
C ASP A 100 -17.15 -2.95 -14.24
N PHE A 101 -17.63 -3.31 -15.41
CA PHE A 101 -16.81 -3.51 -16.62
C PHE A 101 -16.03 -2.23 -17.03
N LYS A 102 -16.61 -1.05 -16.86
CA LYS A 102 -15.95 0.21 -17.20
C LYS A 102 -14.78 0.48 -16.24
N ARG A 103 -14.99 0.30 -14.96
CA ARG A 103 -13.98 0.47 -13.91
C ARG A 103 -12.87 -0.57 -14.02
N GLU A 104 -13.17 -1.79 -14.50
CA GLU A 104 -12.11 -2.76 -14.79
C GLU A 104 -11.16 -2.30 -15.90
N LEU A 105 -11.62 -1.52 -16.87
CA LEU A 105 -10.75 -0.91 -17.88
C LEU A 105 -9.82 0.12 -17.26
N ASP A 106 -10.34 1.00 -16.40
CA ASP A 106 -9.55 1.98 -15.66
C ASP A 106 -8.48 1.29 -14.79
N PHE A 107 -8.84 0.21 -14.12
CA PHE A 107 -7.91 -0.62 -13.35
C PHE A 107 -6.78 -1.20 -14.22
N LYS A 108 -7.09 -1.71 -15.41
CA LYS A 108 -6.07 -2.25 -16.33
C LYS A 108 -5.14 -1.18 -16.88
N ILE A 109 -5.65 0.02 -17.15
CA ILE A 109 -4.82 1.16 -17.58
C ILE A 109 -3.93 1.60 -16.42
N GLY A 110 -4.47 1.72 -15.21
CA GLY A 110 -3.70 2.02 -14.00
C GLY A 110 -2.58 1.00 -13.75
N ASN A 111 -2.86 -0.30 -13.93
CA ASN A 111 -1.84 -1.36 -13.88
C ASN A 111 -0.73 -1.15 -14.90
N ALA A 112 -1.07 -0.76 -16.13
CA ALA A 112 -0.07 -0.50 -17.16
C ALA A 112 0.85 0.67 -16.78
N ILE A 113 0.31 1.72 -16.13
CA ILE A 113 1.09 2.86 -15.62
C ILE A 113 1.98 2.40 -14.44
N PHE A 114 1.45 1.64 -13.51
CA PHE A 114 2.18 1.09 -12.37
C PHE A 114 3.39 0.24 -12.77
N ARG A 115 3.26 -0.48 -13.88
CA ARG A 115 4.31 -1.35 -14.44
C ARG A 115 5.22 -0.66 -15.45
N LYS A 116 4.90 0.57 -15.82
CA LYS A 116 5.66 1.32 -16.83
C LYS A 116 7.08 1.60 -16.33
N VAL A 117 8.07 1.25 -17.15
CA VAL A 117 9.48 1.57 -16.89
C VAL A 117 9.76 2.98 -17.41
N TRP A 118 10.20 3.86 -16.53
CA TRP A 118 10.58 5.22 -16.82
C TRP A 118 12.04 5.30 -17.27
N VAL A 119 12.35 6.26 -18.13
CA VAL A 119 13.69 6.54 -18.66
C VAL A 119 14.05 8.00 -18.44
N SER A 120 15.36 8.31 -18.43
CA SER A 120 15.84 9.68 -18.22
C SER A 120 15.44 10.61 -19.36
N ALA A 121 15.16 11.87 -19.01
CA ALA A 121 14.93 12.96 -19.95
C ALA A 121 16.28 13.52 -20.48
N PRO A 122 16.29 14.10 -21.73
CA PRO A 122 15.25 13.98 -22.73
C PRO A 122 15.31 12.65 -23.48
N SER A 123 14.16 12.07 -23.83
CA SER A 123 14.12 10.89 -24.67
C SER A 123 13.18 11.08 -25.88
N SER A 124 13.26 10.19 -26.85
CA SER A 124 12.34 10.19 -28.00
C SER A 124 10.89 9.84 -27.63
N THR A 125 10.64 9.51 -26.39
CA THR A 125 9.34 9.03 -25.88
C THR A 125 8.87 9.91 -24.73
N ASP A 126 8.38 11.12 -25.03
CA ASP A 126 7.87 12.10 -24.03
C ASP A 126 6.94 11.49 -22.97
N ALA A 127 6.23 10.43 -23.31
CA ALA A 127 5.32 9.79 -22.37
C ALA A 127 6.04 8.94 -21.30
N SER A 128 7.36 8.78 -21.34
CA SER A 128 8.10 7.85 -20.47
C SER A 128 9.44 8.39 -19.98
N ASP A 129 9.79 9.64 -20.27
CA ASP A 129 11.09 10.23 -19.99
C ASP A 129 11.17 11.05 -18.70
N GLY A 130 10.31 10.78 -17.75
CA GLY A 130 10.27 11.45 -16.47
C GLY A 130 11.07 10.79 -15.35
N LEU A 131 11.96 9.83 -15.64
CA LEU A 131 12.81 9.26 -14.58
C LEU A 131 13.69 10.35 -13.97
N GLY A 132 13.57 10.54 -12.66
CA GLY A 132 14.35 11.53 -11.94
C GLY A 132 15.87 11.30 -12.02
N PRO A 133 16.66 12.33 -11.76
CA PRO A 133 18.13 12.24 -11.80
C PRO A 133 18.68 11.26 -10.75
N LEU A 134 18.05 11.20 -9.60
CA LEU A 134 18.29 10.23 -8.53
C LEU A 134 16.99 9.42 -8.31
N PHE A 135 17.10 8.13 -8.04
CA PHE A 135 15.97 7.24 -7.87
C PHE A 135 16.38 5.93 -7.17
N ASN A 136 15.40 5.18 -6.65
CA ASN A 136 15.60 3.82 -6.15
C ASN A 136 15.00 2.77 -7.11
N ALA A 137 13.99 3.15 -7.89
CA ALA A 137 13.31 2.25 -8.81
C ALA A 137 12.94 2.98 -10.11
N ARG A 138 12.77 2.23 -11.20
CA ARG A 138 12.32 2.76 -12.49
C ARG A 138 10.86 2.48 -12.80
N ALA A 139 10.17 1.77 -11.91
CA ALA A 139 8.75 1.46 -11.99
C ALA A 139 8.25 1.10 -10.58
N CYS A 140 7.00 1.38 -10.26
CA CYS A 140 6.40 1.00 -8.97
C CYS A 140 6.49 -0.52 -8.73
N GLN A 141 6.31 -1.31 -9.79
CA GLN A 141 6.40 -2.77 -9.74
C GLN A 141 7.79 -3.30 -9.36
N ASN A 142 8.88 -2.51 -9.47
CA ASN A 142 10.19 -2.99 -9.03
C ASN A 142 10.22 -3.27 -7.53
N CYS A 143 9.57 -2.41 -6.72
CA CYS A 143 9.47 -2.58 -5.27
C CYS A 143 8.24 -3.42 -4.86
N HIS A 144 7.13 -3.31 -5.61
CA HIS A 144 5.88 -4.03 -5.37
C HIS A 144 5.65 -5.13 -6.43
N LEU A 145 6.59 -6.08 -6.55
CA LEU A 145 6.49 -7.16 -7.54
C LEU A 145 5.18 -7.93 -7.35
N LYS A 146 4.33 -7.95 -8.41
CA LYS A 146 2.99 -8.55 -8.38
C LYS A 146 2.11 -8.02 -7.24
N ASP A 147 2.27 -6.72 -6.92
CA ASP A 147 1.54 -6.02 -5.86
C ASP A 147 1.80 -6.58 -4.45
N GLY A 148 2.82 -7.40 -4.35
CA GLY A 148 3.27 -8.06 -3.14
C GLY A 148 4.22 -7.21 -2.32
N ARG A 149 4.90 -7.88 -1.41
CA ARG A 149 5.83 -7.31 -0.45
C ARG A 149 7.26 -7.33 -1.00
N GLY A 150 8.00 -6.26 -0.76
CA GLY A 150 9.44 -6.18 -0.99
C GLY A 150 10.26 -6.93 0.08
N HIS A 151 11.56 -6.96 -0.13
CA HIS A 151 12.52 -7.60 0.77
C HIS A 151 13.84 -6.82 0.82
N PRO A 152 14.67 -6.97 1.89
CA PRO A 152 16.03 -6.46 1.89
C PRO A 152 16.86 -7.14 0.80
N PRO A 153 17.97 -6.54 0.34
CA PRO A 153 18.90 -7.18 -0.58
C PRO A 153 19.31 -8.58 -0.09
N PHE A 154 19.33 -9.56 -0.97
CA PHE A 154 19.81 -10.91 -0.63
C PHE A 154 21.34 -11.01 -0.64
N SER A 155 22.02 -10.08 -1.31
CA SER A 155 23.46 -9.97 -1.42
C SER A 155 23.90 -8.55 -1.12
N SER A 156 25.14 -8.39 -0.63
CA SER A 156 25.78 -7.07 -0.50
C SER A 156 26.22 -6.47 -1.85
N ASP A 157 26.09 -7.21 -2.95
CA ASP A 157 26.40 -6.71 -4.28
C ASP A 157 25.27 -5.81 -4.78
N VAL A 158 25.61 -4.54 -5.06
CA VAL A 158 24.72 -3.48 -5.54
C VAL A 158 24.01 -3.82 -6.85
N ALA A 159 24.45 -4.87 -7.54
CA ALA A 159 23.84 -5.37 -8.78
C ALA A 159 22.56 -6.20 -8.56
N ASP A 160 22.19 -6.54 -7.33
CA ASP A 160 20.92 -7.23 -7.06
C ASP A 160 19.75 -6.23 -7.23
N ASP A 161 19.21 -6.22 -8.42
CA ASP A 161 18.08 -5.39 -8.86
C ASP A 161 16.76 -5.75 -8.17
N SER A 162 16.76 -6.79 -7.35
CA SER A 162 15.58 -7.38 -6.72
C SER A 162 15.29 -6.83 -5.32
N GLY A 163 16.21 -6.07 -4.71
CA GLY A 163 15.98 -5.44 -3.41
C GLY A 163 14.92 -4.33 -3.48
N ALA A 164 13.91 -4.42 -2.64
CA ALA A 164 12.84 -3.43 -2.53
C ALA A 164 12.84 -2.81 -1.14
N MET A 165 14.01 -2.34 -0.71
CA MET A 165 14.23 -1.67 0.57
C MET A 165 14.66 -0.22 0.32
N LEU A 166 13.99 0.70 0.98
CA LEU A 166 14.28 2.13 0.97
C LEU A 166 14.88 2.55 2.32
N VAL A 167 15.70 3.60 2.31
CA VAL A 167 16.26 4.20 3.53
C VAL A 167 15.71 5.61 3.66
N ARG A 168 14.78 5.82 4.59
CA ARG A 168 14.28 7.15 4.92
C ARG A 168 15.30 7.88 5.79
N LEU A 169 15.56 9.15 5.46
CA LEU A 169 16.52 10.01 6.15
C LEU A 169 15.80 11.17 6.83
N SER A 170 16.29 11.59 7.98
CA SER A 170 15.86 12.83 8.61
C SER A 170 16.87 13.34 9.62
N VAL A 171 16.76 14.63 9.94
CA VAL A 171 17.56 15.29 11.00
C VAL A 171 16.63 15.86 12.06
N PRO A 172 17.10 16.03 13.31
CA PRO A 172 16.31 16.69 14.35
C PRO A 172 16.05 18.18 13.99
N PRO A 173 14.92 18.76 14.43
CA PRO A 173 14.63 20.16 14.19
C PRO A 173 15.60 21.07 14.99
N ALA A 174 16.34 21.92 14.28
CA ALA A 174 17.30 22.85 14.87
C ALA A 174 16.69 24.23 15.17
N SER A 175 15.74 24.70 14.35
CA SER A 175 15.12 26.01 14.48
C SER A 175 13.72 25.94 15.07
N ASP A 176 13.26 27.08 15.66
CA ASP A 176 11.89 27.17 16.17
C ASP A 176 10.83 27.13 15.06
N ASP A 177 11.17 27.54 13.83
CA ASP A 177 10.28 27.45 12.68
C ASP A 177 10.06 25.99 12.27
N GLU A 178 11.12 25.19 12.23
CA GLU A 178 11.04 23.75 11.96
C GLU A 178 10.22 23.01 13.03
N LYS A 179 10.46 23.32 14.33
CA LYS A 179 9.66 22.78 15.42
C LYS A 179 8.17 23.12 15.29
N LYS A 180 7.85 24.37 14.88
CA LYS A 180 6.47 24.80 14.64
C LYS A 180 5.84 24.06 13.45
N LYS A 181 6.58 23.82 12.36
CA LYS A 181 6.07 23.08 11.21
C LYS A 181 5.75 21.63 11.56
N ILE A 182 6.59 20.97 12.37
CA ILE A 182 6.33 19.62 12.89
C ILE A 182 5.12 19.65 13.83
N ALA A 183 5.08 20.54 14.82
CA ALA A 183 3.98 20.66 15.77
C ALA A 183 2.63 21.01 15.11
N ALA A 184 2.66 21.67 13.95
CA ALA A 184 1.49 21.94 13.12
C ALA A 184 1.19 20.81 12.11
N HIS A 185 1.85 19.66 12.21
CA HIS A 185 1.77 18.49 11.31
C HIS A 185 2.10 18.79 9.84
N ARG A 186 2.67 19.97 9.52
CA ARG A 186 3.04 20.33 8.14
C ARG A 186 4.22 19.55 7.59
N LEU A 187 5.05 19.01 8.49
CA LEU A 187 6.16 18.12 8.19
C LEU A 187 6.12 16.94 9.15
N ASN A 188 6.24 15.72 8.62
CA ASN A 188 6.38 14.53 9.45
C ASN A 188 7.81 14.34 9.97
N ALA A 189 8.80 14.81 9.21
CA ALA A 189 10.22 14.78 9.52
C ALA A 189 10.96 15.83 8.69
N LEU A 190 12.13 16.25 9.15
CA LEU A 190 13.00 17.15 8.38
C LEU A 190 13.97 16.32 7.55
N PRO A 191 14.08 16.55 6.23
CA PRO A 191 15.06 15.88 5.39
C PRO A 191 16.49 16.29 5.76
N ASP A 192 17.47 15.43 5.45
CA ASP A 192 18.89 15.82 5.48
C ASP A 192 19.15 16.91 4.44
N HIS A 193 19.96 17.90 4.79
CA HIS A 193 20.23 19.06 3.94
C HIS A 193 21.03 18.74 2.66
N THR A 194 21.65 17.57 2.60
CA THR A 194 22.45 17.13 1.44
C THR A 194 21.78 15.99 0.69
N TYR A 195 21.24 15.02 1.44
CA TYR A 195 20.72 13.75 0.92
C TYR A 195 19.18 13.67 0.88
N GLY A 196 18.49 14.76 1.20
CA GLY A 196 17.03 14.77 1.16
C GLY A 196 16.36 13.89 2.23
N GLY A 197 15.17 13.42 1.94
CA GLY A 197 14.35 12.60 2.85
C GLY A 197 14.49 11.09 2.65
N GLN A 198 15.21 10.67 1.59
CA GLN A 198 15.42 9.26 1.24
C GLN A 198 16.76 9.07 0.54
N LEU A 199 17.55 8.06 0.94
CA LEU A 199 18.79 7.72 0.25
C LEU A 199 18.48 7.15 -1.15
N GLN A 200 19.06 7.78 -2.19
CA GLN A 200 18.90 7.37 -3.58
C GLN A 200 20.12 6.56 -4.03
N ASP A 201 19.95 5.25 -4.16
CA ASP A 201 21.04 4.31 -4.49
C ASP A 201 21.31 4.19 -5.99
N ARG A 202 20.52 4.89 -6.81
CA ARG A 202 20.63 4.89 -8.29
C ARG A 202 20.54 6.29 -8.86
N SER A 203 21.12 6.46 -10.05
CA SER A 203 21.13 7.72 -10.76
C SER A 203 21.09 7.55 -12.27
N ILE A 204 20.78 8.64 -12.98
CA ILE A 204 20.95 8.73 -14.44
C ILE A 204 22.43 8.94 -14.79
N GLN A 205 22.76 8.79 -16.07
CA GLN A 205 24.11 9.06 -16.56
C GLN A 205 24.52 10.50 -16.30
N GLY A 206 25.72 10.70 -15.74
CA GLY A 206 26.29 12.02 -15.44
C GLY A 206 25.96 12.56 -14.04
N VAL A 207 25.12 11.88 -13.28
CA VAL A 207 24.81 12.16 -11.87
C VAL A 207 25.34 11.01 -11.02
N ALA A 208 25.99 11.30 -9.90
CA ALA A 208 26.41 10.25 -8.96
C ALA A 208 25.20 9.79 -8.12
N ALA A 209 25.05 8.48 -7.89
CA ALA A 209 24.14 7.97 -6.87
C ALA A 209 24.59 8.44 -5.49
N GLU A 210 23.65 8.54 -4.55
CA GLU A 210 23.96 9.12 -3.22
C GLU A 210 24.84 8.23 -2.36
N GLY A 211 24.59 6.94 -2.37
CA GLY A 211 25.29 5.96 -1.55
C GLY A 211 24.59 4.62 -1.50
N ASN A 212 25.05 3.75 -0.63
CA ASN A 212 24.57 2.38 -0.49
C ASN A 212 24.22 2.05 0.96
N LEU A 213 23.16 1.26 1.18
CA LEU A 213 22.85 0.64 2.46
C LEU A 213 23.67 -0.63 2.62
N LYS A 214 24.36 -0.76 3.76
CA LYS A 214 25.00 -2.00 4.23
C LYS A 214 24.19 -2.58 5.38
N ILE A 215 23.97 -3.88 5.36
CA ILE A 215 23.24 -4.60 6.40
C ILE A 215 24.11 -5.74 6.91
N GLU A 216 24.35 -5.74 8.21
CA GLU A 216 24.98 -6.86 8.90
C GLU A 216 23.97 -7.49 9.85
N TYR A 217 23.93 -8.83 9.93
CA TYR A 217 23.05 -9.55 10.82
C TYR A 217 23.82 -10.30 11.89
N LYS A 218 23.36 -10.16 13.14
CA LYS A 218 23.74 -11.02 14.25
C LYS A 218 22.57 -11.89 14.63
N GLU A 219 22.82 -13.13 15.02
CA GLU A 219 21.77 -14.03 15.50
C GLU A 219 21.60 -13.87 17.02
N SER A 220 20.34 -13.86 17.45
CA SER A 220 19.93 -13.85 18.85
C SER A 220 18.94 -14.98 19.09
N GLU A 221 19.10 -15.76 20.16
CA GLU A 221 18.28 -16.95 20.40
C GLU A 221 17.14 -16.67 21.38
N VAL A 222 15.97 -17.21 21.04
CA VAL A 222 14.79 -17.25 21.93
C VAL A 222 14.43 -18.71 22.17
N LYS A 223 14.40 -19.12 23.45
CA LYS A 223 14.00 -20.47 23.84
C LYS A 223 12.51 -20.51 24.13
N LEU A 224 11.80 -21.40 23.47
CA LEU A 224 10.37 -21.66 23.67
C LEU A 224 10.14 -22.65 24.83
N SER A 225 8.87 -22.74 25.29
CA SER A 225 8.49 -23.54 26.46
C SER A 225 8.79 -25.03 26.33
N ASP A 226 8.76 -25.58 25.12
CA ASP A 226 9.07 -26.99 24.81
C ASP A 226 10.56 -27.26 24.56
N GLY A 227 11.41 -26.23 24.71
CA GLY A 227 12.86 -26.31 24.53
C GLY A 227 13.32 -26.03 23.10
N GLU A 228 12.42 -25.79 22.14
CA GLU A 228 12.80 -25.33 20.80
C GLU A 228 13.52 -23.99 20.89
N ILE A 229 14.63 -23.85 20.14
CA ILE A 229 15.39 -22.61 20.04
C ILE A 229 15.09 -21.97 18.69
N VAL A 230 14.59 -20.74 18.71
CA VAL A 230 14.39 -19.92 17.51
C VAL A 230 15.44 -18.84 17.44
N SER A 231 16.20 -18.81 16.35
CA SER A 231 17.19 -17.78 16.10
C SER A 231 16.53 -16.58 15.42
N LEU A 232 16.80 -15.37 15.91
CA LEU A 232 16.29 -14.10 15.38
C LEU A 232 17.46 -13.30 14.79
N ARG A 233 17.28 -12.74 13.59
CA ARG A 233 18.26 -11.86 12.95
C ARG A 233 18.16 -10.44 13.48
N VAL A 234 19.18 -9.96 14.15
CA VAL A 234 19.31 -8.57 14.61
C VAL A 234 20.11 -7.79 13.55
N PRO A 235 19.48 -6.89 12.78
CA PRO A 235 20.17 -6.10 11.77
C PRO A 235 20.97 -4.97 12.40
N THR A 236 22.13 -4.66 11.81
CA THR A 236 22.86 -3.42 11.99
C THR A 236 22.99 -2.76 10.62
N TYR A 237 22.55 -1.52 10.52
CA TYR A 237 22.57 -0.75 9.29
C TYR A 237 23.70 0.27 9.29
N SER A 238 24.31 0.48 8.13
CA SER A 238 25.26 1.57 7.90
C SER A 238 25.15 2.07 6.47
N LEU A 239 25.50 3.35 6.24
CA LEU A 239 25.54 3.95 4.92
C LEU A 239 26.99 3.99 4.44
N ALA A 240 27.22 3.66 3.16
CA ALA A 240 28.53 3.58 2.55
C ALA A 240 28.54 4.28 1.17
N ASP A 241 29.74 4.55 0.69
CA ASP A 241 30.00 5.09 -0.65
C ASP A 241 29.27 6.43 -0.93
N LEU A 242 29.17 7.30 0.09
CA LEU A 242 28.47 8.58 0.03
C LEU A 242 29.15 9.53 -0.95
N ALA A 243 28.44 9.93 -2.04
CA ALA A 243 29.02 10.70 -3.14
C ALA A 243 29.00 12.22 -2.94
N TYR A 244 28.17 12.74 -2.03
CA TYR A 244 27.95 14.18 -1.84
C TYR A 244 28.53 14.71 -0.52
N GLY A 245 29.51 14.01 0.02
CA GLY A 245 30.19 14.38 1.27
C GLY A 245 29.65 13.63 2.49
N PRO A 246 30.09 14.01 3.71
CA PRO A 246 29.65 13.34 4.92
C PRO A 246 28.16 13.62 5.18
N ILE A 247 27.46 12.59 5.64
CA ILE A 247 26.09 12.74 6.12
C ILE A 247 26.08 13.51 7.46
N SER A 248 24.96 14.14 7.78
CA SER A 248 24.80 14.86 9.06
C SER A 248 25.11 13.94 10.25
N PRO A 249 25.86 14.41 11.27
CA PRO A 249 26.22 13.59 12.42
C PRO A 249 24.99 13.14 13.25
N ASP A 250 23.91 13.93 13.21
CA ASP A 250 22.64 13.67 13.91
C ASP A 250 21.60 12.99 13.00
N ILE A 251 22.06 12.35 11.91
CA ILE A 251 21.16 11.67 10.97
C ILE A 251 20.40 10.54 11.67
N MET A 252 19.09 10.55 11.46
CA MET A 252 18.21 9.45 11.80
C MET A 252 17.81 8.75 10.49
N PHE A 253 17.94 7.44 10.41
CA PHE A 253 17.55 6.72 9.21
C PHE A 253 16.78 5.45 9.54
N SER A 254 15.88 5.08 8.63
CA SER A 254 14.96 3.96 8.77
C SER A 254 14.94 3.14 7.50
N ALA A 255 15.41 1.90 7.57
CA ALA A 255 15.37 0.94 6.48
C ALA A 255 13.99 0.27 6.42
N ARG A 256 13.32 0.35 5.26
CA ARG A 256 11.93 -0.11 5.11
C ARG A 256 11.74 -0.86 3.81
N VAL A 257 11.13 -2.04 3.88
CA VAL A 257 10.69 -2.77 2.68
C VAL A 257 9.32 -2.29 2.21
N ALA A 258 9.06 -2.39 0.92
CA ALA A 258 7.75 -2.09 0.36
C ALA A 258 6.67 -3.02 0.95
N PRO A 259 5.55 -2.51 1.49
CA PRO A 259 4.45 -3.34 1.97
C PRO A 259 3.62 -3.90 0.81
N GLN A 260 2.80 -4.92 1.06
CA GLN A 260 1.80 -5.40 0.11
C GLN A 260 0.71 -4.36 -0.14
N MET A 261 0.09 -4.37 -1.35
CA MET A 261 -0.81 -3.30 -1.79
C MET A 261 -2.30 -3.65 -1.78
N ILE A 262 -2.67 -4.87 -1.40
CA ILE A 262 -4.07 -5.32 -1.43
C ILE A 262 -4.96 -4.57 -0.44
N GLY A 263 -6.19 -4.27 -0.85
CA GLY A 263 -7.23 -3.72 0.02
C GLY A 263 -7.03 -2.28 0.49
N LEU A 264 -6.05 -1.54 -0.05
CA LEU A 264 -5.74 -0.19 0.42
C LEU A 264 -6.94 0.75 0.33
N GLY A 265 -7.72 0.72 -0.76
CA GLY A 265 -8.91 1.56 -0.89
C GLY A 265 -10.00 1.23 0.12
N LEU A 266 -10.09 -0.02 0.58
CA LEU A 266 -11.00 -0.38 1.67
C LEU A 266 -10.55 0.23 3.01
N LEU A 267 -9.24 0.23 3.29
CA LEU A 267 -8.68 0.85 4.50
C LEU A 267 -8.80 2.38 4.46
N GLU A 268 -8.64 2.98 3.28
CA GLU A 268 -8.79 4.43 3.09
C GLU A 268 -10.16 4.95 3.52
N VAL A 269 -11.20 4.16 3.27
CA VAL A 269 -12.60 4.57 3.49
C VAL A 269 -13.22 4.01 4.76
N VAL A 270 -12.42 3.45 5.67
CA VAL A 270 -12.85 3.16 7.04
C VAL A 270 -13.16 4.50 7.73
N PRO A 271 -14.34 4.71 8.33
CA PRO A 271 -14.65 5.91 9.08
C PRO A 271 -13.62 6.18 10.19
N GLU A 272 -13.17 7.44 10.33
CA GLU A 272 -12.16 7.83 11.31
C GLU A 272 -12.60 7.48 12.74
N GLU A 273 -13.87 7.65 13.05
CA GLU A 273 -14.45 7.33 14.34
C GLU A 273 -14.31 5.85 14.73
N GLN A 274 -14.33 4.92 13.76
CA GLN A 274 -14.11 3.50 14.04
C GLN A 274 -12.64 3.19 14.37
N ILE A 275 -11.71 3.93 13.80
CA ILE A 275 -10.28 3.80 14.12
C ILE A 275 -10.02 4.39 15.50
N LEU A 276 -10.50 5.61 15.75
CA LEU A 276 -10.30 6.33 17.01
C LEU A 276 -11.01 5.66 18.19
N ALA A 277 -12.06 4.88 17.96
CA ALA A 277 -12.71 4.09 19.01
C ALA A 277 -11.81 2.98 19.59
N ASN A 278 -10.71 2.63 18.91
CA ASN A 278 -9.71 1.69 19.43
C ASN A 278 -8.49 2.39 20.04
N ALA A 279 -8.42 3.73 20.01
CA ALA A 279 -7.29 4.47 20.53
C ALA A 279 -7.43 4.70 22.04
N ASP A 280 -6.34 4.44 22.76
CA ASP A 280 -6.21 4.74 24.18
C ASP A 280 -4.78 5.28 24.48
N PRO A 281 -4.43 6.47 23.95
CA PRO A 281 -3.06 6.98 24.01
C PRO A 281 -2.50 7.17 25.42
N ASP A 282 -3.36 7.23 26.43
CA ASP A 282 -3.00 7.41 27.83
C ASP A 282 -3.07 6.07 28.62
N ASP A 283 -3.37 4.93 27.95
CA ASP A 283 -3.57 3.61 28.59
C ASP A 283 -4.52 3.71 29.79
N ALA A 284 -5.69 4.30 29.58
CA ALA A 284 -6.64 4.62 30.65
C ALA A 284 -7.28 3.38 31.27
N ASP A 285 -7.38 2.29 30.54
CA ASP A 285 -7.87 0.99 31.02
C ASP A 285 -6.76 0.12 31.64
N MET A 286 -5.50 0.57 31.56
CA MET A 286 -4.30 -0.06 32.16
C MET A 286 -4.06 -1.49 31.66
N ASP A 287 -4.38 -1.77 30.41
CA ASP A 287 -4.09 -3.07 29.78
C ASP A 287 -2.68 -3.13 29.16
N GLY A 288 -1.97 -2.00 29.14
CA GLY A 288 -0.62 -1.84 28.62
C GLY A 288 -0.57 -1.63 27.11
N ILE A 289 -1.69 -1.27 26.47
CA ILE A 289 -1.80 -1.07 25.01
C ILE A 289 -2.41 0.30 24.75
N SER A 290 -1.60 1.25 24.29
CA SER A 290 -2.05 2.62 24.08
C SER A 290 -2.82 2.82 22.78
N GLY A 291 -2.28 2.41 21.65
CA GLY A 291 -2.87 2.65 20.33
C GLY A 291 -3.06 4.13 20.03
N LYS A 292 -2.06 4.79 19.40
CA LYS A 292 -2.13 6.22 19.08
C LYS A 292 -2.46 6.48 17.61
N PRO A 293 -3.34 7.47 17.30
CA PRO A 293 -3.46 7.96 15.93
C PRO A 293 -2.21 8.77 15.54
N ASN A 294 -1.75 8.69 14.27
CA ASN A 294 -0.79 9.65 13.75
C ASN A 294 -1.54 10.76 13.01
N ARG A 295 -1.31 12.02 13.37
CA ARG A 295 -1.85 13.19 12.67
C ARG A 295 -0.81 13.73 11.69
N VAL A 296 -1.21 13.83 10.41
CA VAL A 296 -0.30 14.16 9.31
C VAL A 296 -0.95 15.13 8.34
N TRP A 297 -0.13 15.90 7.60
CA TRP A 297 -0.63 16.88 6.67
C TRP A 297 -1.23 16.26 5.41
N SER A 298 -2.49 16.58 5.11
CA SER A 298 -3.08 16.33 3.81
C SER A 298 -2.71 17.45 2.85
N ARG A 299 -2.05 17.10 1.74
CA ARG A 299 -1.73 18.07 0.67
C ARG A 299 -2.96 18.47 -0.12
N GLU A 300 -3.94 17.56 -0.24
CA GLU A 300 -5.20 17.80 -0.96
C GLU A 300 -6.15 18.70 -0.14
N ASP A 301 -6.28 18.45 1.17
CA ASP A 301 -7.22 19.18 2.04
C ASP A 301 -6.59 20.36 2.76
N GLU A 302 -5.26 20.53 2.67
CA GLU A 302 -4.47 21.57 3.34
C GLU A 302 -4.71 21.66 4.87
N LYS A 303 -4.86 20.50 5.51
CA LYS A 303 -5.09 20.36 6.96
C LYS A 303 -4.46 19.08 7.52
N ALA A 304 -4.32 19.02 8.85
CA ALA A 304 -3.95 17.78 9.53
C ALA A 304 -5.10 16.77 9.47
N MET A 305 -4.80 15.53 9.10
CA MET A 305 -5.74 14.41 9.00
C MET A 305 -5.16 13.18 9.68
N LEU A 306 -6.01 12.18 9.91
CA LEU A 306 -5.58 10.87 10.39
C LEU A 306 -4.70 10.19 9.32
N GLY A 307 -3.47 9.87 9.67
CA GLY A 307 -2.57 9.05 8.86
C GLY A 307 -3.03 7.60 8.83
N ARG A 308 -2.92 6.95 7.69
CA ARG A 308 -3.40 5.57 7.46
C ARG A 308 -2.38 4.68 6.78
N PHE A 309 -1.50 5.27 5.96
CA PHE A 309 -0.59 4.55 5.07
C PHE A 309 0.88 4.78 5.44
N GLY A 310 1.74 3.92 4.91
CA GLY A 310 3.12 3.82 5.34
C GLY A 310 3.27 3.02 6.64
N TRP A 311 4.50 2.70 7.00
CA TRP A 311 4.82 1.88 8.19
C TRP A 311 4.51 2.59 9.53
N LYS A 312 4.54 3.91 9.53
CA LYS A 312 4.23 4.76 10.70
C LYS A 312 2.98 5.62 10.50
N ALA A 313 2.04 5.19 9.65
CA ALA A 313 0.82 5.96 9.32
C ALA A 313 1.14 7.42 8.91
N GLY A 314 2.23 7.62 8.14
CA GLY A 314 2.74 8.96 7.78
C GLY A 314 1.95 9.66 6.68
N VAL A 315 0.95 9.01 6.05
CA VAL A 315 0.21 9.54 4.89
C VAL A 315 -1.29 9.28 5.04
N PRO A 316 -2.15 10.28 4.75
CA PRO A 316 -3.59 10.15 4.99
C PRO A 316 -4.36 9.47 3.86
N SER A 317 -3.87 9.53 2.61
CA SER A 317 -4.59 9.04 1.42
C SER A 317 -3.67 8.27 0.46
N ILE A 318 -4.28 7.40 -0.36
CA ILE A 318 -3.53 6.67 -1.40
C ILE A 318 -3.07 7.61 -2.51
N ALA A 319 -3.80 8.66 -2.81
CA ALA A 319 -3.38 9.68 -3.76
C ALA A 319 -2.07 10.33 -3.31
N GLN A 320 -1.99 10.79 -2.06
CA GLN A 320 -0.76 11.37 -1.53
C GLN A 320 0.38 10.35 -1.43
N GLN A 321 0.11 9.12 -1.00
CA GLN A 321 1.09 8.03 -0.98
C GLN A 321 1.65 7.75 -2.39
N THR A 322 0.78 7.76 -3.42
CA THR A 322 1.19 7.57 -4.82
C THR A 322 2.07 8.73 -5.31
N ALA A 323 1.72 9.98 -4.97
CA ALA A 323 2.50 11.15 -5.34
C ALA A 323 3.87 11.17 -4.65
N GLU A 324 3.92 10.86 -3.35
CA GLU A 324 5.17 10.82 -2.59
C GLU A 324 6.09 9.67 -3.03
N ALA A 325 5.53 8.50 -3.37
CA ALA A 325 6.29 7.40 -3.94
C ALA A 325 6.78 7.72 -5.37
N ALA A 326 5.95 8.37 -6.20
CA ALA A 326 6.37 8.82 -7.52
C ALA A 326 7.57 9.76 -7.44
N ALA A 327 7.51 10.76 -6.57
CA ALA A 327 8.58 11.75 -6.39
C ALA A 327 9.82 11.17 -5.69
N GLY A 328 9.64 10.43 -4.58
CA GLY A 328 10.74 9.92 -3.76
C GLY A 328 11.43 8.70 -4.36
N ASP A 329 10.67 7.73 -4.91
CA ASP A 329 11.24 6.44 -5.32
C ASP A 329 11.69 6.42 -6.77
N ILE A 330 11.03 7.23 -7.64
CA ILE A 330 11.27 7.26 -9.10
C ILE A 330 11.75 8.63 -9.57
N GLY A 331 11.53 9.68 -8.77
CA GLY A 331 11.85 11.08 -9.11
C GLY A 331 10.85 11.73 -10.07
N LEU A 332 9.61 11.19 -10.16
CA LEU A 332 8.56 11.71 -11.03
C LEU A 332 7.80 12.88 -10.39
N SER A 333 7.60 13.94 -11.14
CA SER A 333 6.65 14.99 -10.77
C SER A 333 5.20 14.58 -11.04
N THR A 334 4.30 15.07 -10.19
CA THR A 334 2.85 14.89 -10.29
C THR A 334 2.17 16.24 -10.05
N VAL A 335 0.88 16.35 -10.35
CA VAL A 335 0.10 17.56 -10.03
C VAL A 335 0.10 17.90 -8.53
N MET A 336 0.30 16.93 -7.65
CA MET A 336 0.38 17.12 -6.19
C MET A 336 1.81 17.48 -5.73
N ILE A 337 2.84 17.01 -6.43
CA ILE A 337 4.27 17.25 -6.18
C ILE A 337 4.93 17.61 -7.53
N PRO A 338 4.93 18.90 -7.93
CA PRO A 338 5.31 19.29 -9.30
C PRO A 338 6.83 19.41 -9.54
N GLN A 339 7.67 19.12 -8.53
CA GLN A 339 9.12 19.18 -8.67
C GLN A 339 9.65 18.02 -9.52
N GLY A 340 10.24 18.34 -10.70
CA GLY A 340 10.80 17.34 -11.62
C GLY A 340 12.20 16.84 -11.26
N ALA A 341 12.82 17.38 -10.20
CA ALA A 341 14.12 16.90 -9.71
C ALA A 341 14.01 15.83 -8.62
N GLY A 342 12.79 15.35 -8.32
CA GLY A 342 12.58 14.37 -7.23
C GLY A 342 13.04 14.90 -5.87
N ASP A 343 13.84 14.12 -5.15
CA ASP A 343 14.38 14.46 -3.81
C ASP A 343 15.75 15.16 -3.86
N CYS A 344 16.22 15.58 -5.06
CA CYS A 344 17.48 16.29 -5.23
C CYS A 344 17.52 17.59 -4.43
N THR A 345 18.63 17.86 -3.75
CA THR A 345 18.85 19.09 -3.00
C THR A 345 19.73 20.09 -3.79
N GLU A 346 19.72 21.36 -3.38
CA GLU A 346 20.57 22.39 -3.99
C GLU A 346 22.09 22.10 -3.85
N LYS A 347 22.48 21.26 -2.89
CA LYS A 347 23.86 20.80 -2.70
C LYS A 347 24.27 19.74 -3.73
N GLN A 348 23.32 19.05 -4.31
CA GLN A 348 23.51 18.05 -5.35
C GLN A 348 23.33 18.71 -6.73
N LYS A 349 24.14 19.70 -7.03
CA LYS A 349 23.98 20.60 -8.17
C LYS A 349 23.73 19.88 -9.50
N ALA A 350 24.48 18.83 -9.82
CA ALA A 350 24.32 18.06 -11.06
C ALA A 350 22.96 17.35 -11.13
N CYS A 351 22.40 16.96 -9.97
CA CYS A 351 21.09 16.38 -9.85
C CYS A 351 19.99 17.46 -9.99
N PHE A 352 20.10 18.52 -9.22
CA PHE A 352 19.09 19.58 -9.14
C PHE A 352 18.90 20.31 -10.47
N GLU A 353 19.98 20.48 -11.25
CA GLU A 353 19.99 21.13 -12.56
C GLU A 353 19.80 20.16 -13.75
N ALA A 354 19.61 18.87 -13.50
CA ALA A 354 19.45 17.88 -14.56
C ALA A 354 18.15 18.11 -15.37
N PRO A 355 18.12 17.77 -16.66
CA PRO A 355 16.89 17.79 -17.42
C PRO A 355 15.81 16.88 -16.79
N ASN A 356 14.55 17.33 -16.80
CA ASN A 356 13.39 16.57 -16.38
C ASN A 356 12.42 16.38 -17.56
N GLY A 357 11.44 15.51 -17.40
CA GLY A 357 10.44 15.21 -18.42
C GLY A 357 9.14 16.02 -18.29
N ASN A 358 9.13 17.10 -17.49
CA ASN A 358 7.96 17.98 -17.38
C ASN A 358 7.53 18.51 -18.74
N SER A 359 6.26 18.38 -19.07
CA SER A 359 5.72 18.75 -20.38
C SER A 359 4.38 19.49 -20.25
N PRO A 360 4.17 20.60 -20.99
CA PRO A 360 2.87 21.27 -21.04
C PRO A 360 1.72 20.37 -21.47
N LYS A 361 2.01 19.32 -22.24
CA LYS A 361 1.05 18.30 -22.64
C LYS A 361 0.47 17.55 -21.44
N TYR A 362 1.22 17.44 -20.35
CA TYR A 362 0.87 16.74 -19.13
C TYR A 362 0.73 17.69 -17.93
N GLN A 363 0.35 18.95 -18.17
CA GLN A 363 0.14 19.97 -17.13
C GLN A 363 1.46 20.41 -16.44
N ASP A 364 2.54 20.50 -17.20
CA ASP A 364 3.89 20.85 -16.74
C ASP A 364 4.46 19.90 -15.67
N VAL A 365 4.02 18.64 -15.71
CA VAL A 365 4.56 17.53 -14.91
C VAL A 365 4.79 16.30 -15.81
N GLU A 366 5.41 15.24 -15.26
CA GLU A 366 5.66 13.98 -15.99
C GLU A 366 4.45 13.03 -15.89
N LEU A 367 3.82 12.97 -14.72
CA LEU A 367 2.62 12.18 -14.50
C LEU A 367 1.40 13.10 -14.31
N GLY A 368 0.80 13.52 -15.43
CA GLY A 368 -0.37 14.40 -15.44
C GLY A 368 -1.60 13.79 -14.74
N ASP A 369 -2.56 14.65 -14.40
CA ASP A 369 -3.71 14.34 -13.54
C ASP A 369 -4.51 13.10 -13.98
N GLU A 370 -4.73 12.91 -15.29
CA GLU A 370 -5.48 11.75 -15.80
C GLU A 370 -4.75 10.43 -15.49
N LEU A 371 -3.45 10.36 -15.78
CA LEU A 371 -2.64 9.16 -15.54
C LEU A 371 -2.43 8.94 -14.04
N PHE A 372 -2.25 10.03 -13.28
CA PHE A 372 -2.12 9.99 -11.84
C PHE A 372 -3.38 9.41 -11.17
N LYS A 373 -4.58 9.85 -11.59
CA LYS A 373 -5.86 9.29 -11.11
C LYS A 373 -6.02 7.81 -11.45
N LEU A 374 -5.57 7.38 -12.63
CA LEU A 374 -5.68 5.98 -13.04
C LEU A 374 -4.74 5.06 -12.24
N VAL A 375 -3.50 5.46 -11.97
CA VAL A 375 -2.60 4.66 -11.13
C VAL A 375 -3.03 4.66 -9.66
N THR A 376 -3.57 5.76 -9.16
CA THR A 376 -4.18 5.83 -7.82
C THR A 376 -5.40 4.91 -7.74
N PHE A 377 -6.26 4.93 -8.74
CA PHE A 377 -7.42 4.03 -8.84
C PHE A 377 -7.00 2.55 -8.86
N TYR A 378 -5.92 2.22 -9.56
CA TYR A 378 -5.35 0.88 -9.53
C TYR A 378 -4.97 0.47 -8.10
N ALA A 379 -4.19 1.29 -7.40
CA ALA A 379 -3.77 1.02 -6.03
C ALA A 379 -4.95 0.88 -5.05
N GLN A 380 -6.00 1.70 -5.22
CA GLN A 380 -7.23 1.63 -4.41
C GLN A 380 -8.04 0.35 -4.65
N ASN A 381 -7.93 -0.26 -5.82
CA ASN A 381 -8.83 -1.34 -6.24
C ASN A 381 -8.18 -2.71 -6.39
N LEU A 382 -6.98 -2.89 -5.83
CA LEU A 382 -6.38 -4.20 -5.66
C LEU A 382 -7.18 -5.01 -4.64
N ALA A 383 -7.73 -6.13 -5.09
CA ALA A 383 -8.64 -6.96 -4.29
C ALA A 383 -7.91 -7.67 -3.16
N VAL A 384 -8.60 -7.88 -2.05
CA VAL A 384 -8.16 -8.78 -0.99
C VAL A 384 -8.48 -10.22 -1.39
N PRO A 385 -7.53 -11.16 -1.37
CA PRO A 385 -7.80 -12.58 -1.61
C PRO A 385 -8.76 -13.18 -0.58
N ALA A 386 -9.60 -14.12 -1.00
CA ALA A 386 -10.40 -14.91 -0.08
C ALA A 386 -9.51 -15.70 0.89
N ARG A 387 -9.99 -15.93 2.10
CA ARG A 387 -9.29 -16.75 3.11
C ARG A 387 -9.16 -18.20 2.64
N ARG A 388 -8.13 -18.86 3.14
CA ARG A 388 -7.85 -20.27 2.84
C ARG A 388 -8.26 -21.16 4.00
N ASN A 389 -9.11 -22.16 3.73
CA ASN A 389 -9.59 -23.13 4.72
C ASN A 389 -10.09 -22.48 6.02
N PRO A 390 -10.96 -21.45 5.96
CA PRO A 390 -11.32 -20.66 7.15
C PRO A 390 -12.12 -21.45 8.19
N ASP A 391 -12.73 -22.56 7.82
CA ASP A 391 -13.53 -23.48 8.64
C ASP A 391 -12.75 -24.71 9.13
N ASP A 392 -11.47 -24.85 8.78
CA ASP A 392 -10.62 -25.92 9.28
C ASP A 392 -10.52 -25.85 10.81
N PRO A 393 -10.76 -26.98 11.53
CA PRO A 393 -10.71 -26.99 13.01
C PRO A 393 -9.39 -26.47 13.59
N LYS A 394 -8.26 -26.70 12.92
CA LYS A 394 -6.95 -26.18 13.34
C LYS A 394 -6.88 -24.67 13.19
N VAL A 395 -7.43 -24.13 12.10
CA VAL A 395 -7.52 -22.68 11.85
C VAL A 395 -8.43 -22.01 12.87
N LEU A 396 -9.59 -22.58 13.16
CA LEU A 396 -10.53 -22.06 14.17
C LEU A 396 -9.93 -22.10 15.57
N LYS A 397 -9.23 -23.19 15.94
CA LYS A 397 -8.46 -23.26 17.19
C LYS A 397 -7.39 -22.16 17.24
N GLY A 398 -6.68 -21.94 16.15
CA GLY A 398 -5.67 -20.88 16.04
C GLY A 398 -6.26 -19.48 16.20
N LYS A 399 -7.46 -19.23 15.65
CA LYS A 399 -8.21 -17.98 15.85
C LYS A 399 -8.53 -17.76 17.34
N ALA A 400 -9.05 -18.79 18.01
CA ALA A 400 -9.34 -18.69 19.46
C ALA A 400 -8.07 -18.38 20.28
N ILE A 401 -6.93 -19.00 19.94
CA ILE A 401 -5.65 -18.73 20.61
C ILE A 401 -5.20 -17.30 20.33
N PHE A 402 -5.30 -16.82 19.08
CA PHE A 402 -4.94 -15.45 18.67
C PHE A 402 -5.66 -14.38 19.53
N HIS A 403 -6.95 -14.59 19.80
CA HIS A 403 -7.70 -13.73 20.71
C HIS A 403 -7.27 -13.92 22.18
N ALA A 404 -7.14 -15.17 22.63
CA ALA A 404 -6.86 -15.48 24.04
C ALA A 404 -5.51 -14.96 24.53
N ILE A 405 -4.48 -14.90 23.66
CA ILE A 405 -3.15 -14.41 24.05
C ILE A 405 -2.97 -12.91 23.84
N GLY A 406 -3.97 -12.20 23.26
CA GLY A 406 -3.99 -10.74 23.14
C GLY A 406 -3.58 -10.17 21.80
N CYS A 407 -3.33 -10.97 20.76
CA CYS A 407 -2.98 -10.44 19.41
C CYS A 407 -4.07 -9.53 18.84
N ALA A 408 -5.36 -9.83 19.14
CA ALA A 408 -6.51 -9.09 18.66
C ALA A 408 -6.67 -7.70 19.31
N SER A 409 -5.88 -7.35 20.33
CA SER A 409 -5.91 -6.01 20.93
C SER A 409 -5.44 -4.93 19.97
N CYS A 410 -4.40 -5.21 19.17
CA CYS A 410 -3.90 -4.34 18.09
C CYS A 410 -4.42 -4.82 16.72
N HIS A 411 -4.36 -6.13 16.45
CA HIS A 411 -4.86 -6.72 15.22
C HIS A 411 -6.38 -6.91 15.27
N ARG A 412 -7.11 -5.78 15.35
CA ARG A 412 -8.59 -5.77 15.38
C ARG A 412 -9.15 -6.47 14.16
N PRO A 413 -10.10 -7.43 14.34
CA PRO A 413 -10.50 -8.29 13.22
C PRO A 413 -11.17 -7.55 12.07
N ARG A 414 -12.05 -6.58 12.33
CA ARG A 414 -12.99 -6.07 11.34
C ARG A 414 -13.28 -4.58 11.43
N PHE A 415 -13.70 -4.02 10.28
CA PHE A 415 -14.29 -2.69 10.14
C PHE A 415 -15.47 -2.73 9.18
N VAL A 416 -16.29 -1.67 9.19
CA VAL A 416 -17.29 -1.42 8.15
C VAL A 416 -16.90 -0.13 7.42
N THR A 417 -16.71 -0.22 6.11
CA THR A 417 -16.34 0.94 5.30
C THR A 417 -17.47 1.97 5.22
N GLY A 418 -17.11 3.25 5.16
CA GLY A 418 -18.05 4.36 5.03
C GLY A 418 -18.73 4.42 3.67
N LYS A 419 -19.66 5.37 3.50
CA LYS A 419 -20.25 5.69 2.20
C LYS A 419 -19.29 6.58 1.41
N VAL A 420 -18.87 6.14 0.22
CA VAL A 420 -17.98 6.89 -0.67
C VAL A 420 -18.75 7.32 -1.93
N PRO A 421 -18.99 8.62 -2.14
CA PRO A 421 -19.63 9.11 -3.32
C PRO A 421 -18.91 8.66 -4.60
N GLY A 422 -19.64 8.11 -5.57
CA GLY A 422 -19.07 7.64 -6.84
C GLY A 422 -18.29 6.32 -6.78
N GLN A 423 -18.11 5.73 -5.59
CA GLN A 423 -17.40 4.47 -5.40
C GLN A 423 -18.23 3.45 -4.60
N PRO A 424 -19.35 2.97 -5.15
CA PRO A 424 -20.26 2.05 -4.43
C PRO A 424 -19.58 0.72 -4.11
N HIS A 425 -18.58 0.31 -4.88
CA HIS A 425 -17.81 -0.92 -4.69
C HIS A 425 -16.92 -0.91 -3.42
N LEU A 426 -16.56 0.26 -2.91
CA LEU A 426 -15.85 0.41 -1.63
C LEU A 426 -16.79 0.72 -0.45
N SER A 427 -18.04 1.11 -0.73
CA SER A 427 -18.98 1.58 0.30
C SER A 427 -19.65 0.44 1.04
N HIS A 428 -19.83 0.62 2.36
CA HIS A 428 -20.57 -0.29 3.25
C HIS A 428 -20.11 -1.76 3.19
N GLN A 429 -18.80 -1.98 3.02
CA GLN A 429 -18.22 -3.31 3.03
C GLN A 429 -17.87 -3.71 4.47
N LEU A 430 -18.32 -4.88 4.94
CA LEU A 430 -17.75 -5.53 6.12
C LEU A 430 -16.40 -6.15 5.70
N ILE A 431 -15.31 -5.67 6.28
CA ILE A 431 -13.94 -6.08 5.94
C ILE A 431 -13.23 -6.67 7.16
N TRP A 432 -12.28 -7.58 6.90
CA TRP A 432 -11.54 -8.33 7.94
C TRP A 432 -10.02 -8.13 7.75
N PRO A 433 -9.50 -6.91 7.99
CA PRO A 433 -8.08 -6.62 7.77
C PRO A 433 -7.17 -7.10 8.90
N TYR A 434 -7.66 -7.35 10.09
CA TYR A 434 -6.88 -7.67 11.29
C TYR A 434 -5.82 -6.58 11.56
N THR A 435 -6.28 -5.37 11.79
CA THR A 435 -5.52 -4.15 12.15
C THR A 435 -6.47 -3.14 12.78
N ASP A 436 -5.96 -2.30 13.66
CA ASP A 436 -6.66 -1.10 14.14
C ASP A 436 -6.22 0.18 13.40
N LEU A 437 -5.15 0.12 12.59
CA LEU A 437 -4.52 1.24 11.89
C LEU A 437 -3.86 2.28 12.83
N LEU A 438 -3.68 1.97 14.10
CA LEU A 438 -3.05 2.82 15.10
C LEU A 438 -1.55 2.51 15.24
N LEU A 439 -0.84 3.43 15.89
CA LEU A 439 0.56 3.29 16.28
C LEU A 439 0.65 2.58 17.63
N HIS A 440 1.59 1.66 17.75
CA HIS A 440 1.93 0.98 19.01
C HIS A 440 3.42 0.98 19.23
N ASP A 441 3.86 1.15 20.48
CA ASP A 441 5.25 1.02 20.85
C ASP A 441 5.65 -0.48 20.81
N MET A 442 6.51 -0.81 19.87
CA MET A 442 7.00 -2.17 19.67
C MET A 442 8.34 -2.43 20.36
N GLY A 443 8.75 -1.53 21.24
CA GLY A 443 9.96 -1.64 22.04
C GLY A 443 11.25 -1.39 21.26
N GLU A 444 12.36 -1.34 22.01
CA GLU A 444 13.68 -1.01 21.49
C GLU A 444 14.15 -1.96 20.37
N GLY A 445 13.78 -3.25 20.45
CA GLY A 445 14.16 -4.25 19.44
C GLY A 445 13.67 -3.95 18.02
N LEU A 446 12.56 -3.22 17.86
CA LEU A 446 12.00 -2.80 16.59
C LEU A 446 12.15 -1.29 16.33
N SER A 447 12.74 -0.53 17.26
CA SER A 447 13.02 0.89 17.07
C SER A 447 13.96 1.12 15.89
N ASP A 448 13.62 2.10 15.04
CA ASP A 448 14.48 2.56 13.93
C ASP A 448 15.25 3.86 14.27
N GLY A 449 15.05 4.41 15.47
CA GLY A 449 15.66 5.67 15.90
C GLY A 449 15.06 6.92 15.21
N ARG A 450 14.03 6.80 14.34
CA ARG A 450 13.50 7.88 13.51
C ARG A 450 12.02 8.15 13.80
N PRO A 451 11.67 9.26 14.46
CA PRO A 451 10.29 9.74 14.59
C PRO A 451 9.70 10.15 13.23
N GLU A 452 8.35 10.04 13.08
CA GLU A 452 7.63 10.45 11.87
C GLU A 452 6.21 10.95 12.21
N GLY A 453 5.97 12.26 12.12
CA GLY A 453 4.76 12.90 12.63
C GLY A 453 4.69 12.75 14.15
N GLU A 454 3.62 12.19 14.67
CA GLU A 454 3.47 11.88 16.09
C GLU A 454 4.04 10.51 16.48
N ALA A 455 4.44 9.69 15.49
CA ALA A 455 5.04 8.40 15.76
C ALA A 455 6.46 8.54 16.32
N ALA A 456 6.70 7.98 17.51
CA ALA A 456 8.03 7.84 18.08
C ALA A 456 8.88 6.82 17.30
N ALA A 457 10.17 6.75 17.63
CA ALA A 457 11.13 5.86 16.96
C ALA A 457 10.75 4.37 17.05
N SER A 458 10.20 3.94 18.18
CA SER A 458 9.77 2.56 18.45
C SER A 458 8.31 2.27 18.04
N GLU A 459 7.55 3.31 17.63
CA GLU A 459 6.14 3.15 17.28
C GLU A 459 5.94 2.81 15.80
N TRP A 460 5.07 1.83 15.56
CA TRP A 460 4.70 1.33 14.24
C TRP A 460 3.20 1.16 14.11
N ARG A 461 2.67 1.50 12.93
CA ARG A 461 1.27 1.22 12.62
C ARG A 461 1.04 -0.28 12.52
N THR A 462 0.01 -0.79 13.20
CA THR A 462 -0.43 -2.18 13.04
C THR A 462 -0.70 -2.48 11.55
N PRO A 463 0.09 -3.34 10.89
CA PRO A 463 -0.17 -3.69 9.49
C PRO A 463 -1.37 -4.63 9.38
N PRO A 464 -2.16 -4.54 8.28
CA PRO A 464 -3.20 -5.52 8.02
C PRO A 464 -2.60 -6.91 7.79
N LEU A 465 -3.23 -7.95 8.34
CA LEU A 465 -2.76 -9.32 8.19
C LEU A 465 -3.38 -10.07 7.01
N TRP A 466 -4.42 -9.53 6.36
CA TRP A 466 -4.99 -10.18 5.17
C TRP A 466 -3.93 -10.41 4.09
N GLY A 467 -3.98 -11.60 3.47
CA GLY A 467 -3.00 -12.01 2.45
C GLY A 467 -1.62 -12.40 2.98
N ILE A 468 -1.31 -12.25 4.28
CA ILE A 468 0.03 -12.51 4.83
C ILE A 468 0.52 -13.94 4.53
N GLY A 469 -0.36 -14.94 4.59
CA GLY A 469 -0.01 -16.32 4.28
C GLY A 469 0.25 -16.60 2.79
N LEU A 470 -0.01 -15.63 1.90
CA LEU A 470 0.31 -15.73 0.47
C LEU A 470 1.64 -15.06 0.11
N THR A 471 2.35 -14.46 1.06
CA THR A 471 3.60 -13.74 0.82
C THR A 471 4.61 -14.58 0.02
N LYS A 472 4.82 -15.86 0.39
CA LYS A 472 5.72 -16.75 -0.35
C LYS A 472 5.23 -17.02 -1.78
N THR A 473 3.93 -17.19 -1.97
CA THR A 473 3.33 -17.49 -3.28
C THR A 473 3.44 -16.31 -4.24
N VAL A 474 3.23 -15.09 -3.73
CA VAL A 474 3.21 -13.85 -4.52
C VAL A 474 4.61 -13.26 -4.66
N SER A 475 5.31 -13.06 -3.56
CA SER A 475 6.59 -12.34 -3.51
C SER A 475 7.82 -13.26 -3.59
N GLY A 476 7.66 -14.58 -3.49
CA GLY A 476 8.76 -15.55 -3.57
C GLY A 476 9.55 -15.74 -2.27
N HIS A 477 9.26 -14.98 -1.21
CA HIS A 477 9.94 -15.01 0.08
C HIS A 477 8.96 -14.98 1.26
N THR A 478 9.48 -15.12 2.48
CA THR A 478 8.72 -15.03 3.74
C THR A 478 9.38 -14.07 4.73
N LEU A 479 9.87 -12.93 4.21
CA LEU A 479 10.51 -11.92 5.05
C LEU A 479 9.45 -10.93 5.54
N PHE A 480 9.34 -10.76 6.86
CA PHE A 480 8.30 -9.97 7.52
C PHE A 480 8.88 -8.80 8.34
N LEU A 481 8.01 -8.01 8.97
CA LEU A 481 8.25 -6.74 9.64
C LEU A 481 8.60 -5.60 8.66
N HIS A 482 8.85 -4.39 9.18
CA HIS A 482 9.06 -3.20 8.37
C HIS A 482 10.33 -3.24 7.51
N ASP A 483 11.31 -4.04 7.93
CA ASP A 483 12.63 -4.16 7.32
C ASP A 483 12.96 -5.57 6.81
N GLY A 484 12.03 -6.51 6.92
CA GLY A 484 12.22 -7.88 6.43
C GLY A 484 13.16 -8.74 7.29
N ARG A 485 13.50 -8.33 8.53
CA ARG A 485 14.40 -9.09 9.41
C ARG A 485 13.87 -10.47 9.80
N ALA A 486 12.56 -10.62 9.95
CA ALA A 486 11.95 -11.89 10.32
C ALA A 486 11.79 -12.80 9.09
N ARG A 487 12.35 -14.02 9.15
CA ARG A 487 12.39 -15.00 8.04
C ARG A 487 11.08 -15.80 7.90
N ASN A 488 10.24 -15.76 8.92
CA ASN A 488 8.96 -16.47 8.97
C ASN A 488 8.03 -15.82 10.02
N LEU A 489 6.79 -16.31 10.12
CA LEU A 489 5.80 -15.77 11.05
C LEU A 489 6.17 -15.98 12.53
N THR A 490 6.84 -17.10 12.87
CA THR A 490 7.31 -17.34 14.22
C THR A 490 8.31 -16.26 14.66
N GLU A 491 9.31 -15.97 13.83
CA GLU A 491 10.25 -14.89 14.10
C GLU A 491 9.57 -13.54 14.17
N ALA A 492 8.60 -13.27 13.27
CA ALA A 492 7.86 -12.01 13.29
C ALA A 492 7.11 -11.82 14.63
N ILE A 493 6.45 -12.86 15.13
CA ILE A 493 5.77 -12.82 16.43
C ILE A 493 6.78 -12.63 17.58
N LEU A 494 7.91 -13.32 17.55
CA LEU A 494 8.92 -13.23 18.59
C LEU A 494 9.67 -11.91 18.64
N TRP A 495 9.60 -11.10 17.56
CA TRP A 495 10.13 -9.75 17.53
C TRP A 495 9.21 -8.71 18.19
N HIS A 496 7.95 -9.04 18.50
CA HIS A 496 7.04 -8.11 19.17
C HIS A 496 7.56 -7.79 20.58
N GLY A 497 7.94 -6.54 20.83
CA GLY A 497 8.32 -6.00 22.12
C GLY A 497 7.32 -4.93 22.58
N GLY A 498 7.67 -4.13 23.59
CA GLY A 498 6.82 -3.06 24.08
C GLY A 498 5.40 -3.53 24.40
N GLU A 499 4.39 -2.89 23.82
CA GLU A 499 2.98 -3.26 23.97
C GLU A 499 2.66 -4.68 23.47
N GLY A 500 3.39 -5.18 22.47
CA GLY A 500 3.25 -6.54 21.93
C GLY A 500 3.93 -7.63 22.78
N GLN A 501 4.77 -7.27 23.75
CA GLN A 501 5.56 -8.24 24.53
C GLN A 501 4.71 -9.25 25.31
N PRO A 502 3.62 -8.89 25.97
CA PRO A 502 2.80 -9.87 26.69
C PRO A 502 2.21 -10.96 25.78
N ALA A 503 1.79 -10.60 24.56
CA ALA A 503 1.28 -11.54 23.57
C ALA A 503 2.40 -12.46 23.03
N ARG A 504 3.59 -11.90 22.77
CA ARG A 504 4.80 -12.66 22.39
C ARG A 504 5.19 -13.68 23.46
N ASP A 505 5.22 -13.28 24.73
CA ASP A 505 5.63 -14.15 25.83
C ASP A 505 4.62 -15.30 26.05
N LYS A 506 3.32 -14.99 25.92
CA LYS A 506 2.27 -16.04 25.90
C LYS A 506 2.45 -16.99 24.70
N PHE A 507 2.75 -16.48 23.50
CA PHE A 507 3.05 -17.31 22.33
C PHE A 507 4.24 -18.25 22.56
N ALA A 508 5.33 -17.74 23.11
CA ALA A 508 6.54 -18.52 23.45
C ALA A 508 6.24 -19.59 24.50
N GLY A 509 5.26 -19.35 25.39
CA GLY A 509 4.77 -20.26 26.40
C GLY A 509 3.79 -21.34 25.92
N LEU A 510 3.24 -21.24 24.70
CA LEU A 510 2.31 -22.22 24.15
C LEU A 510 2.94 -23.58 23.89
N SER A 511 2.14 -24.66 23.94
CA SER A 511 2.53 -25.94 23.39
C SER A 511 2.81 -25.85 21.89
N LYS A 512 3.67 -26.73 21.36
CA LYS A 512 3.93 -26.76 19.89
C LYS A 512 2.63 -26.89 19.08
N ALA A 513 1.70 -27.71 19.52
CA ALA A 513 0.40 -27.91 18.83
C ALA A 513 -0.45 -26.62 18.79
N ASP A 514 -0.39 -25.81 19.85
CA ASP A 514 -1.11 -24.53 19.92
C ASP A 514 -0.41 -23.46 19.10
N ARG A 515 0.92 -23.39 19.09
CA ARG A 515 1.68 -22.52 18.19
C ARG A 515 1.38 -22.86 16.73
N ASP A 516 1.40 -24.16 16.37
CA ASP A 516 1.08 -24.61 15.01
C ASP A 516 -0.37 -24.27 14.59
N ALA A 517 -1.32 -24.26 15.52
CA ALA A 517 -2.70 -23.86 15.28
C ALA A 517 -2.79 -22.34 15.04
N LEU A 518 -2.15 -21.53 15.88
CA LEU A 518 -2.09 -20.08 15.73
C LEU A 518 -1.45 -19.70 14.37
N LEU A 519 -0.34 -20.32 14.03
CA LEU A 519 0.32 -20.10 12.73
C LEU A 519 -0.55 -20.55 11.55
N ALA A 520 -1.35 -21.63 11.70
CA ALA A 520 -2.31 -22.04 10.68
C ALA A 520 -3.39 -20.97 10.46
N PHE A 521 -3.89 -20.36 11.54
CA PHE A 521 -4.83 -19.26 11.47
C PHE A 521 -4.24 -18.05 10.74
N VAL A 522 -3.07 -17.54 11.15
CA VAL A 522 -2.41 -16.40 10.52
C VAL A 522 -2.09 -16.69 9.05
N ASN A 523 -1.64 -17.91 8.71
CA ASN A 523 -1.43 -18.33 7.34
C ASN A 523 -2.72 -18.46 6.54
N SER A 524 -3.89 -18.59 7.16
CA SER A 524 -5.18 -18.64 6.46
C SER A 524 -5.64 -17.25 6.00
N LEU A 525 -5.16 -16.20 6.67
CA LEU A 525 -5.45 -14.81 6.32
C LEU A 525 -4.75 -14.43 5.02
#